data_b8e325d2b1df498b9830d810b2f613c5
#
_entry.id   b8e325d2b1df498b9830d810b2f613c5
#
_cell.length_a   1.000
_cell.length_b   1.000
_cell.length_c   1.000
_cell.angle_alpha   90.00
_cell.angle_beta   90.00
_cell.angle_gamma   90.00
#
_symmetry.space_group_name_H-M   'P 1'
#
loop_
_entity.id
_entity.type
_entity.pdbx_description
1 polymer ?
#
loop_
_entity_poly.entity_id
_entity_poly.type
_entity_poly.pdbx_seq_one_letter_code
_entity_poly.pdbx_strand_id
1 'polypeptide(L)'
;VKQFPILIPAQIQTSGYEREIVERVARLCWFNHDLDGWLEELREECPEEYDLPDEPIIWNEEQRTVWQAELDAIFAHLYGLRTEDLRYILDPEDVCGKGCINETFRVLKEREIRELGEYRTKRLVLEAWNKFGFDN
;
A
#
# COMPACT_ATOMS: atom_id res chain seq x y z
N VAL A 1 21.61 -3.37 -18.80
CA VAL A 1 20.99 -2.62 -17.70
C VAL A 1 19.61 -3.20 -17.45
N LYS A 2 19.41 -3.71 -16.25
CA LYS A 2 18.10 -4.21 -15.87
C LYS A 2 17.16 -3.02 -15.63
N GLN A 3 16.03 -3.02 -16.31
CA GLN A 3 15.00 -2.03 -16.06
C GLN A 3 14.10 -2.57 -14.94
N PHE A 4 13.90 -1.77 -13.92
CA PHE A 4 12.91 -2.09 -12.89
C PHE A 4 11.50 -1.85 -13.46
N PRO A 5 10.54 -2.75 -13.19
CA PRO A 5 9.17 -2.51 -13.59
C PRO A 5 8.61 -1.32 -12.81
N ILE A 6 8.41 -0.21 -13.49
CA ILE A 6 7.83 1.00 -12.90
C ILE A 6 6.50 1.26 -13.58
N LEU A 7 5.46 1.48 -12.78
CA LEU A 7 4.16 1.85 -13.30
C LEU A 7 4.19 3.32 -13.71
N ILE A 8 3.84 3.58 -14.96
CA ILE A 8 3.72 4.96 -15.43
C ILE A 8 2.30 5.48 -15.16
N PRO A 9 2.11 6.82 -15.08
CA PRO A 9 0.79 7.39 -14.78
C PRO A 9 -0.35 6.87 -15.66
N ALA A 10 -0.09 6.66 -16.95
CA ALA A 10 -1.11 6.14 -17.86
C ALA A 10 -1.59 4.74 -17.46
N GLN A 11 -0.68 3.89 -16.98
CA GLN A 11 -1.04 2.54 -16.52
C GLN A 11 -1.91 2.60 -15.27
N ILE A 12 -1.64 3.54 -14.37
CA ILE A 12 -2.45 3.74 -13.16
C ILE A 12 -3.83 4.26 -13.56
N GLN A 13 -3.91 5.23 -14.48
CA GLN A 13 -5.18 5.78 -14.94
C GLN A 13 -6.09 4.75 -15.59
N THR A 14 -5.52 3.79 -16.31
CA THR A 14 -6.27 2.76 -17.02
C THR A 14 -6.48 1.49 -16.19
N SER A 15 -5.90 1.40 -15.00
CA SER A 15 -5.94 0.19 -14.17
C SER A 15 -7.31 -0.09 -13.54
N GLY A 16 -8.13 0.94 -13.37
CA GLY A 16 -9.36 0.87 -12.61
C GLY A 16 -9.19 1.12 -11.11
N TYR A 17 -7.94 1.35 -10.65
CA TYR A 17 -7.64 1.57 -9.24
C TYR A 17 -7.11 2.96 -8.93
N GLU A 18 -7.16 3.87 -9.91
CA GLU A 18 -6.70 5.24 -9.69
C GLU A 18 -7.40 5.91 -8.51
N ARG A 19 -8.72 5.74 -8.43
CA ARG A 19 -9.51 6.31 -7.33
C ARG A 19 -9.01 5.84 -5.98
N GLU A 20 -8.87 4.53 -5.81
CA GLU A 20 -8.41 3.93 -4.56
C GLU A 20 -7.02 4.41 -4.19
N ILE A 21 -6.14 4.55 -5.17
CA ILE A 21 -4.77 5.02 -4.94
C ILE A 21 -4.79 6.50 -4.53
N VAL A 22 -5.46 7.35 -5.29
CA VAL A 22 -5.49 8.80 -5.05
C VAL A 22 -6.11 9.13 -3.71
N GLU A 23 -7.23 8.49 -3.35
CA GLU A 23 -7.91 8.72 -2.08
C GLU A 23 -7.01 8.39 -0.89
N ARG A 24 -6.24 7.31 -0.97
CA ARG A 24 -5.32 6.90 0.10
C ARG A 24 -4.09 7.78 0.18
N VAL A 25 -3.51 8.14 -0.98
CA VAL A 25 -2.36 9.04 -1.02
C VAL A 25 -2.74 10.41 -0.43
N ALA A 26 -3.93 10.92 -0.76
CA ALA A 26 -4.41 12.19 -0.21
C ALA A 26 -4.49 12.13 1.31
N ARG A 27 -5.03 11.04 1.86
CA ARG A 27 -5.17 10.86 3.31
C ARG A 27 -3.82 10.69 4.01
N LEU A 28 -2.88 10.05 3.36
CA LEU A 28 -1.54 9.84 3.94
C LEU A 28 -0.68 11.10 3.88
N CYS A 29 -0.84 11.93 2.86
CA CYS A 29 0.01 13.09 2.64
C CYS A 29 -0.53 14.38 3.26
N TRP A 30 -1.85 14.53 3.34
CA TRP A 30 -2.45 15.77 3.86
C TRP A 30 -2.86 15.62 5.32
N PHE A 31 -1.90 15.79 6.22
CA PHE A 31 -2.12 15.67 7.67
C PHE A 31 -1.85 16.98 8.41
N ASN A 32 -1.49 18.04 7.68
CA ASN A 32 -1.37 19.41 8.20
C ASN A 32 -1.55 20.37 7.02
N HIS A 33 -1.39 21.68 7.25
CA HIS A 33 -1.64 22.69 6.21
C HIS A 33 -0.49 22.91 5.23
N ASP A 34 0.64 22.19 5.36
CA ASP A 34 1.79 22.36 4.48
C ASP A 34 1.49 22.02 3.02
N LEU A 35 0.55 21.11 2.76
CA LEU A 35 0.21 20.66 1.42
C LEU A 35 -1.19 21.11 0.95
N ASP A 36 -1.73 22.18 1.53
CA ASP A 36 -3.05 22.68 1.15
C ASP A 36 -3.16 22.99 -0.35
N GLY A 37 -2.14 23.64 -0.92
CA GLY A 37 -2.11 23.96 -2.35
C GLY A 37 -2.09 22.73 -3.24
N TRP A 38 -1.33 21.72 -2.83
CA TRP A 38 -1.28 20.45 -3.55
C TRP A 38 -2.64 19.76 -3.55
N LEU A 39 -3.33 19.76 -2.41
CA LEU A 39 -4.64 19.13 -2.33
C LEU A 39 -5.69 19.87 -3.17
N GLU A 40 -5.63 21.20 -3.23
CA GLU A 40 -6.53 21.97 -4.07
C GLU A 40 -6.33 21.63 -5.55
N GLU A 41 -5.08 21.52 -6.00
CA GLU A 41 -4.78 21.10 -7.37
C GLU A 41 -5.29 19.70 -7.65
N LEU A 42 -5.10 18.80 -6.71
CA LEU A 42 -5.57 17.41 -6.82
C LEU A 42 -7.09 17.37 -6.95
N ARG A 43 -7.79 18.16 -6.15
CA ARG A 43 -9.26 18.25 -6.18
C ARG A 43 -9.78 18.76 -7.51
N GLU A 44 -9.07 19.72 -8.12
CA GLU A 44 -9.45 20.25 -9.42
C GLU A 44 -9.25 19.23 -10.55
N GLU A 45 -8.21 18.43 -10.46
CA GLU A 45 -7.86 17.46 -11.49
C GLU A 45 -8.64 16.14 -11.40
N CYS A 46 -9.12 15.79 -10.21
CA CYS A 46 -9.83 14.54 -10.00
C CYS A 46 -11.32 14.66 -10.26
N PRO A 47 -11.98 13.56 -10.70
CA PRO A 47 -13.44 13.50 -10.79
C PRO A 47 -14.11 13.81 -9.45
N GLU A 48 -15.30 14.39 -9.50
CA GLU A 48 -16.04 14.79 -8.29
C GLU A 48 -16.41 13.59 -7.40
N GLU A 49 -16.56 12.41 -7.98
CA GLU A 49 -16.90 11.21 -7.21
C GLU A 49 -15.76 10.69 -6.32
N TYR A 50 -14.53 11.19 -6.50
CA TYR A 50 -13.42 10.82 -5.63
C TYR A 50 -13.65 11.40 -4.23
N ASP A 51 -13.50 10.55 -3.22
CA ASP A 51 -13.68 10.94 -1.82
C ASP A 51 -12.38 11.49 -1.24
N LEU A 52 -12.13 12.78 -1.51
CA LEU A 52 -10.96 13.48 -0.98
C LEU A 52 -11.34 14.17 0.35
N PRO A 53 -10.44 14.22 1.31
CA PRO A 53 -10.75 14.85 2.60
C PRO A 53 -10.95 16.36 2.45
N ASP A 54 -11.84 16.93 3.27
CA ASP A 54 -12.13 18.37 3.29
C ASP A 54 -11.20 19.13 4.22
N GLU A 55 -10.59 18.43 5.18
CA GLU A 55 -9.67 18.99 6.16
C GLU A 55 -8.47 18.06 6.30
N PRO A 56 -7.31 18.58 6.75
CA PRO A 56 -6.15 17.72 6.99
C PRO A 56 -6.51 16.59 7.94
N ILE A 57 -6.02 15.39 7.63
CA ILE A 57 -6.30 14.19 8.42
C ILE A 57 -5.46 14.22 9.69
N ILE A 58 -6.11 14.05 10.84
CA ILE A 58 -5.43 13.94 12.12
C ILE A 58 -4.54 12.69 12.09
N TRP A 59 -3.29 12.85 12.49
CA TRP A 59 -2.34 11.75 12.49
C TRP A 59 -2.82 10.62 13.38
N ASN A 60 -3.06 9.46 12.80
CA ASN A 60 -3.46 8.24 13.49
C ASN A 60 -2.61 7.09 12.93
N GLU A 61 -1.69 6.58 13.75
CA GLU A 61 -0.72 5.59 13.31
C GLU A 61 -1.38 4.30 12.81
N GLU A 62 -2.39 3.81 13.52
CA GLU A 62 -3.09 2.59 13.13
C GLU A 62 -3.77 2.74 11.77
N GLN A 63 -4.50 3.83 11.58
CA GLN A 63 -5.20 4.09 10.32
C GLN A 63 -4.22 4.28 9.16
N ARG A 64 -3.12 4.98 9.40
CA ARG A 64 -2.09 5.18 8.38
C ARG A 64 -1.48 3.86 7.94
N THR A 65 -1.23 2.97 8.88
CA THR A 65 -0.69 1.64 8.58
C THR A 65 -1.64 0.83 7.69
N VAL A 66 -2.94 0.94 7.92
CA VAL A 66 -3.95 0.28 7.08
C VAL A 66 -3.93 0.85 5.66
N TRP A 67 -3.94 2.18 5.50
CA TRP A 67 -3.90 2.79 4.17
C TRP A 67 -2.63 2.42 3.40
N GLN A 68 -1.48 2.40 4.08
CA GLN A 68 -0.22 1.98 3.46
C GLN A 68 -0.28 0.53 3.00
N ALA A 69 -0.84 -0.36 3.82
CA ALA A 69 -1.00 -1.76 3.46
C ALA A 69 -1.95 -1.94 2.27
N GLU A 70 -3.02 -1.16 2.23
CA GLU A 70 -3.95 -1.19 1.11
C GLU A 70 -3.29 -0.73 -0.19
N LEU A 71 -2.46 0.32 -0.13
CA LEU A 71 -1.68 0.75 -1.29
C LEU A 71 -0.69 -0.31 -1.73
N ASP A 72 0.00 -0.95 -0.79
CA ASP A 72 0.95 -2.02 -1.11
C ASP A 72 0.25 -3.17 -1.84
N ALA A 73 -0.93 -3.56 -1.38
CA ALA A 73 -1.72 -4.61 -2.03
C ALA A 73 -2.15 -4.21 -3.44
N ILE A 74 -2.62 -2.97 -3.62
CA ILE A 74 -3.04 -2.48 -4.94
C ILE A 74 -1.85 -2.47 -5.90
N PHE A 75 -0.71 -1.94 -5.48
CA PHE A 75 0.48 -1.89 -6.34
C PHE A 75 1.00 -3.29 -6.66
N ALA A 76 0.99 -4.21 -5.69
CA ALA A 76 1.37 -5.59 -5.94
C ALA A 76 0.49 -6.22 -7.03
N HIS A 77 -0.82 -5.97 -6.95
CA HIS A 77 -1.75 -6.45 -7.97
C HIS A 77 -1.45 -5.83 -9.35
N LEU A 78 -1.18 -4.52 -9.40
CA LEU A 78 -0.88 -3.83 -10.66
C LEU A 78 0.44 -4.29 -11.27
N TYR A 79 1.39 -4.76 -10.46
CA TYR A 79 2.63 -5.37 -10.95
C TYR A 79 2.42 -6.80 -11.45
N GLY A 80 1.22 -7.35 -11.32
CA GLY A 80 0.92 -8.69 -11.80
C GLY A 80 1.32 -9.81 -10.84
N LEU A 81 1.54 -9.50 -9.57
CA LEU A 81 1.89 -10.51 -8.58
C LEU A 81 0.68 -11.38 -8.24
N ARG A 82 0.95 -12.66 -7.98
CA ARG A 82 -0.05 -13.59 -7.45
C ARG A 82 0.07 -13.66 -5.93
N THR A 83 -0.92 -14.27 -5.30
CA THR A 83 -0.94 -14.42 -3.84
C THR A 83 0.34 -15.05 -3.29
N GLU A 84 0.83 -16.10 -3.94
CA GLU A 84 2.07 -16.77 -3.51
C GLU A 84 3.30 -15.87 -3.64
N ASP A 85 3.35 -15.07 -4.72
CA ASP A 85 4.44 -14.13 -4.94
C ASP A 85 4.47 -13.09 -3.83
N LEU A 86 3.30 -12.55 -3.49
CA LEU A 86 3.18 -11.55 -2.42
C LEU A 86 3.59 -12.13 -1.07
N ARG A 87 3.12 -13.33 -0.75
CA ARG A 87 3.49 -14.01 0.50
C ARG A 87 4.99 -14.25 0.57
N TYR A 88 5.59 -14.67 -0.54
CA TYR A 88 7.03 -14.89 -0.60
C TYR A 88 7.83 -13.60 -0.36
N ILE A 89 7.39 -12.50 -0.97
CA ILE A 89 8.06 -11.21 -0.81
C ILE A 89 7.97 -10.72 0.64
N LEU A 90 6.78 -10.84 1.26
CA LEU A 90 6.56 -10.40 2.63
C LEU A 90 7.25 -11.30 3.65
N ASP A 91 7.19 -12.60 3.44
CA ASP A 91 7.71 -13.58 4.40
C ASP A 91 8.08 -14.88 3.69
N PRO A 92 9.32 -15.00 3.21
CA PRO A 92 9.75 -16.19 2.48
C PRO A 92 9.57 -17.49 3.25
N GLU A 93 9.71 -17.47 4.59
CA GLU A 93 9.55 -18.67 5.41
C GLU A 93 8.13 -19.25 5.34
N ASP A 94 7.13 -18.40 5.08
CA ASP A 94 5.75 -18.82 4.94
C ASP A 94 5.50 -19.68 3.70
N VAL A 95 6.33 -19.52 2.68
CA VAL A 95 6.17 -20.22 1.40
C VAL A 95 7.14 -21.37 1.24
N CYS A 96 8.41 -21.16 1.57
CA CYS A 96 9.45 -22.17 1.35
C CYS A 96 10.07 -22.74 2.62
N GLY A 97 9.53 -22.41 3.80
CA GLY A 97 9.94 -23.00 5.07
C GLY A 97 11.11 -22.31 5.74
N LYS A 98 11.46 -22.83 6.92
CA LYS A 98 12.54 -22.27 7.73
C LYS A 98 13.85 -22.21 6.95
N GLY A 99 14.56 -21.12 7.10
CA GLY A 99 15.83 -20.90 6.45
C GLY A 99 15.74 -20.10 5.16
N CYS A 100 14.56 -19.93 4.60
CA CYS A 100 14.37 -19.03 3.46
C CYS A 100 14.37 -17.60 4.00
N ILE A 101 15.42 -16.87 3.71
CA ILE A 101 15.60 -15.51 4.23
C ILE A 101 15.54 -14.50 3.08
N ASN A 102 14.76 -13.45 3.30
CA ASN A 102 14.73 -12.29 2.42
C ASN A 102 15.12 -11.07 3.24
N GLU A 103 16.20 -10.41 2.86
CA GLU A 103 16.70 -9.24 3.57
C GLU A 103 15.73 -8.03 3.53
N THR A 104 14.87 -7.97 2.53
CA THR A 104 14.01 -6.80 2.30
C THR A 104 13.10 -6.49 3.50
N PHE A 105 12.43 -7.50 4.04
CA PHE A 105 11.47 -7.32 5.13
C PHE A 105 11.90 -7.94 6.46
N ARG A 106 13.08 -8.55 6.51
CA ARG A 106 13.53 -9.23 7.73
C ARG A 106 13.57 -8.33 8.95
N VAL A 107 14.17 -7.16 8.81
CA VAL A 107 14.31 -6.22 9.93
C VAL A 107 12.94 -5.73 10.40
N LEU A 108 12.04 -5.41 9.46
CA LEU A 108 10.68 -4.99 9.77
C LEU A 108 9.91 -6.10 10.49
N LYS A 109 9.99 -7.34 9.99
CA LYS A 109 9.34 -8.51 10.58
C LYS A 109 9.80 -8.71 12.02
N GLU A 110 11.12 -8.74 12.25
CA GLU A 110 11.70 -8.93 13.58
C GLU A 110 11.28 -7.82 14.53
N ARG A 111 11.29 -6.58 14.08
CA ARG A 111 10.88 -5.44 14.89
C ARG A 111 9.41 -5.53 15.28
N GLU A 112 8.54 -5.82 14.32
CA GLU A 112 7.10 -5.90 14.61
C GLU A 112 6.77 -7.05 15.55
N ILE A 113 7.39 -8.20 15.38
CA ILE A 113 7.19 -9.33 16.29
C ILE A 113 7.64 -8.96 17.71
N ARG A 114 8.78 -8.28 17.83
CA ARG A 114 9.30 -7.86 19.14
C ARG A 114 8.42 -6.80 19.81
N GLU A 115 7.94 -5.81 19.04
CA GLU A 115 7.19 -4.68 19.61
C GLU A 115 5.69 -4.92 19.71
N LEU A 116 5.13 -5.67 18.76
CA LEU A 116 3.68 -5.85 18.63
C LEU A 116 3.22 -7.28 18.89
N GLY A 117 4.15 -8.25 18.98
CA GLY A 117 3.80 -9.66 19.12
C GLY A 117 3.37 -10.33 17.84
N GLU A 118 3.35 -9.63 16.70
CA GLU A 118 2.98 -10.18 15.41
C GLU A 118 3.67 -9.44 14.26
N TYR A 119 3.75 -10.08 13.11
CA TYR A 119 4.20 -9.41 11.88
C TYR A 119 2.98 -8.70 11.26
N ARG A 120 2.67 -7.51 11.79
CA ARG A 120 1.46 -6.74 11.43
C ARG A 120 1.41 -6.34 9.96
N THR A 121 2.52 -5.90 9.38
CA THR A 121 2.57 -5.48 7.98
C THR A 121 2.10 -6.61 7.06
N LYS A 122 2.59 -7.82 7.27
CA LYS A 122 2.16 -9.00 6.50
C LYS A 122 0.65 -9.21 6.63
N ARG A 123 0.15 -9.19 7.86
CA ARG A 123 -1.28 -9.41 8.11
C ARG A 123 -2.13 -8.37 7.39
N LEU A 124 -1.79 -7.09 7.52
CA LEU A 124 -2.58 -6.01 6.94
C LEU A 124 -2.53 -6.01 5.41
N VAL A 125 -1.37 -6.29 4.82
CA VAL A 125 -1.25 -6.37 3.36
C VAL A 125 -2.09 -7.52 2.81
N LEU A 126 -2.02 -8.70 3.45
CA LEU A 126 -2.81 -9.85 3.01
C LEU A 126 -4.31 -9.65 3.24
N GLU A 127 -4.71 -8.99 4.32
CA GLU A 127 -6.11 -8.62 4.54
C GLU A 127 -6.61 -7.68 3.44
N ALA A 128 -5.82 -6.67 3.07
CA ALA A 128 -6.16 -5.77 1.98
C ALA A 128 -6.24 -6.51 0.64
N TRP A 129 -5.31 -7.41 0.40
CA TRP A 129 -5.28 -8.25 -0.80
C TRP A 129 -6.58 -9.03 -0.96
N ASN A 130 -7.04 -9.66 0.12
CA ASN A 130 -8.30 -10.39 0.12
C ASN A 130 -9.51 -9.47 -0.01
N LYS A 131 -9.48 -8.33 0.66
CA LYS A 131 -10.55 -7.33 0.61
C LYS A 131 -10.81 -6.83 -0.81
N PHE A 132 -9.76 -6.62 -1.59
CA PHE A 132 -9.89 -6.16 -2.97
C PHE A 132 -10.17 -7.31 -3.95
N GLY A 133 -10.21 -8.54 -3.48
CA GLY A 133 -10.49 -9.70 -4.33
C GLY A 133 -9.33 -10.14 -5.20
N PHE A 134 -8.11 -9.84 -4.81
CA PHE A 134 -6.89 -10.20 -5.55
C PHE A 134 -6.44 -11.63 -5.29
N ASP A 135 -7.03 -12.28 -4.32
CA ASP A 135 -6.73 -13.66 -3.96
C ASP A 135 -7.37 -14.61 -4.96
N ASN A 136 -6.53 -15.30 -5.71
CA ASN A 136 -6.97 -16.26 -6.72
C ASN A 136 -6.58 -17.68 -6.33
#